data_d230b9abd663eca6b959afc85b1d9bfc
#
_entry.id   d230b9abd663eca6b959afc85b1d9bfc
#
_cell.length_a   1.000
_cell.length_b   1.000
_cell.length_c   1.000
_cell.angle_alpha   90.00
_cell.angle_beta   90.00
_cell.angle_gamma   90.00
#
_symmetry.space_group_name_H-M   'P 1'
#
loop_
_entity.id
_entity.type
_entity.pdbx_description
1 polymer ?
#
loop_
_entity_poly.entity_id
_entity_poly.type
_entity_poly.pdbx_seq_one_letter_code
_entity_poly.pdbx_strand_id
1 'polypeptide(L)'
;PKPSSAASDVYKRQVGNTVQVFENQDIEAAKHIEPLEQVIDGLNLEIKQRHINRLRKGRCTIETGLILEDIMTNFERVSDHCSNIAVCMIEVRDNGFETHGYLEHLTNEDNPQFAKECRDYYKQYQLPELKKAD
;
A
#
# COMPACT_ATOMS: atom_id res chain seq x y z
N PRO A 1 -16.09 7.66 8.76
CA PRO A 1 -15.93 7.10 7.39
C PRO A 1 -16.21 5.60 7.42
N LYS A 2 -16.91 5.11 6.38
CA LYS A 2 -17.17 3.68 6.28
C LYS A 2 -15.84 2.94 6.09
N PRO A 3 -15.62 1.75 6.68
CA PRO A 3 -14.36 0.99 6.56
C PRO A 3 -13.91 0.74 5.12
N SER A 4 -14.87 0.62 4.19
CA SER A 4 -14.61 0.46 2.76
C SER A 4 -14.07 1.71 2.07
N SER A 5 -14.26 2.91 2.65
CA SER A 5 -13.76 4.15 2.06
C SER A 5 -12.26 4.34 2.33
N ALA A 6 -11.77 4.02 3.53
CA ALA A 6 -10.37 4.22 3.87
C ALA A 6 -9.42 3.39 2.98
N ALA A 7 -9.73 2.10 2.76
CA ALA A 7 -8.95 1.26 1.86
C ALA A 7 -8.99 1.77 0.41
N SER A 8 -10.16 2.16 -0.08
CA SER A 8 -10.29 2.75 -1.43
C SER A 8 -9.54 4.07 -1.56
N ASP A 9 -9.54 4.90 -0.52
CA ASP A 9 -8.92 6.22 -0.55
C ASP A 9 -7.38 6.15 -0.58
N VAL A 10 -6.77 5.17 0.08
CA VAL A 10 -5.33 4.97 0.04
C VAL A 10 -4.84 4.59 -1.36
N TYR A 11 -5.56 3.72 -2.07
CA TYR A 11 -5.23 3.36 -3.46
C TYR A 11 -5.39 4.54 -4.42
N LYS A 12 -6.49 5.29 -4.30
CA LYS A 12 -6.69 6.50 -5.11
C LYS A 12 -5.56 7.50 -4.92
N ARG A 13 -5.11 7.67 -3.67
CA ARG A 13 -3.99 8.53 -3.35
C ARG A 13 -2.70 8.04 -3.99
N GLN A 14 -2.40 6.74 -3.90
CA GLN A 14 -1.20 6.18 -4.49
C GLN A 14 -1.16 6.36 -6.00
N VAL A 15 -2.23 5.98 -6.69
CA VAL A 15 -2.34 6.16 -8.15
C VAL A 15 -2.23 7.64 -8.52
N GLY A 16 -2.96 8.52 -7.83
CA GLY A 16 -2.90 9.96 -8.08
C GLY A 16 -1.51 10.55 -7.87
N ASN A 17 -0.83 10.17 -6.78
CA ASN A 17 0.54 10.60 -6.52
C ASN A 17 1.50 10.10 -7.60
N THR A 18 1.38 8.84 -8.03
CA THR A 18 2.24 8.25 -9.05
C THR A 18 2.07 8.97 -10.40
N VAL A 19 0.83 9.28 -10.79
CA VAL A 19 0.56 10.06 -12.02
C VAL A 19 1.22 11.44 -11.93
N GLN A 20 1.02 12.17 -10.83
CA GLN A 20 1.61 13.49 -10.64
C GLN A 20 3.15 13.46 -10.66
N VAL A 21 3.73 12.49 -9.98
CA VAL A 21 5.19 12.27 -9.97
C VAL A 21 5.71 12.04 -11.38
N PHE A 22 5.03 11.18 -12.14
CA PHE A 22 5.42 10.87 -13.51
C PHE A 22 5.28 12.07 -14.47
N GLU A 23 4.13 12.77 -14.41
CA GLU A 23 3.87 13.94 -15.29
C GLU A 23 4.84 15.10 -14.99
N ASN A 24 5.14 15.36 -13.73
CA ASN A 24 6.00 16.46 -13.31
C ASN A 24 7.49 16.09 -13.27
N GLN A 25 7.84 14.82 -13.49
CA GLN A 25 9.21 14.29 -13.33
C GLN A 25 9.81 14.61 -11.95
N ASP A 26 8.96 14.59 -10.90
CA ASP A 26 9.33 14.94 -9.54
C ASP A 26 9.93 13.74 -8.80
N ILE A 27 11.25 13.64 -8.84
CA ILE A 27 12.00 12.53 -8.23
C ILE A 27 11.95 12.58 -6.70
N GLU A 28 11.89 13.77 -6.11
CA GLU A 28 11.78 13.86 -4.64
C GLU A 28 10.40 13.34 -4.18
N ALA A 29 9.34 13.69 -4.89
CA ALA A 29 8.02 13.14 -4.62
C ALA A 29 7.93 11.62 -4.91
N ALA A 30 8.71 11.09 -5.86
CA ALA A 30 8.75 9.65 -6.16
C ALA A 30 9.19 8.81 -4.96
N LYS A 31 10.07 9.34 -4.11
CA LYS A 31 10.56 8.65 -2.89
C LYS A 31 9.46 8.37 -1.85
N HIS A 32 8.32 9.08 -1.94
CA HIS A 32 7.18 8.93 -1.03
C HIS A 32 6.16 7.88 -1.48
N ILE A 33 6.34 7.30 -2.68
CA ILE A 33 5.43 6.25 -3.20
C ILE A 33 5.65 4.92 -2.47
N GLU A 34 6.90 4.53 -2.25
CA GLU A 34 7.25 3.26 -1.59
C GLU A 34 6.74 3.16 -0.14
N PRO A 35 6.88 4.18 0.72
CA PRO A 35 6.28 4.13 2.07
C PRO A 35 4.77 3.92 2.05
N LEU A 36 4.07 4.44 1.04
CA LEU A 36 2.63 4.28 0.88
C LEU A 36 2.27 2.86 0.42
N GLU A 37 3.09 2.28 -0.46
CA GLU A 37 2.96 0.88 -0.91
C GLU A 37 3.07 -0.09 0.27
N GLN A 38 4.06 0.06 1.12
CA GLN A 38 4.24 -0.76 2.32
C GLN A 38 3.04 -0.72 3.28
N VAL A 39 2.41 0.45 3.41
CA VAL A 39 1.17 0.60 4.20
C VAL A 39 0.01 -0.13 3.53
N ILE A 40 -0.10 -0.06 2.20
CA ILE A 40 -1.14 -0.77 1.43
C ILE A 40 -1.02 -2.27 1.63
N ASP A 41 0.18 -2.82 1.55
CA ASP A 41 0.44 -4.26 1.79
C ASP A 41 0.03 -4.68 3.19
N GLY A 42 0.41 -3.89 4.19
CA GLY A 42 -0.01 -4.14 5.58
C GLY A 42 -1.53 -4.14 5.74
N LEU A 43 -2.23 -3.19 5.11
CA LEU A 43 -3.69 -3.11 5.13
C LEU A 43 -4.34 -4.29 4.40
N ASN A 44 -3.78 -4.72 3.28
CA ASN A 44 -4.25 -5.90 2.54
C ASN A 44 -4.19 -7.15 3.42
N LEU A 45 -3.07 -7.38 4.07
CA LEU A 45 -2.91 -8.50 4.99
C LEU A 45 -3.94 -8.44 6.13
N GLU A 46 -4.15 -7.26 6.72
CA GLU A 46 -5.13 -7.07 7.79
C GLU A 46 -6.56 -7.34 7.31
N ILE A 47 -6.94 -6.88 6.12
CA ILE A 47 -8.27 -7.12 5.54
C ILE A 47 -8.48 -8.62 5.33
N LYS A 48 -7.50 -9.34 4.78
CA LYS A 48 -7.53 -10.80 4.60
C LYS A 48 -7.72 -11.53 5.94
N GLN A 49 -6.98 -11.14 6.98
CA GLN A 49 -7.13 -11.73 8.32
C GLN A 49 -8.51 -11.47 8.95
N ARG A 50 -9.01 -10.23 8.83
CA ARG A 50 -10.37 -9.89 9.30
C ARG A 50 -11.44 -10.69 8.56
N HIS A 51 -11.26 -10.96 7.26
CA HIS A 51 -12.18 -11.79 6.48
C HIS A 51 -12.17 -13.25 6.95
N ILE A 52 -11.00 -13.86 7.15
CA ILE A 52 -10.86 -15.21 7.69
C ILE A 52 -11.58 -15.34 9.04
N ASN A 53 -11.43 -14.34 9.91
CA ASN A 53 -12.13 -14.34 11.21
C ASN A 53 -13.65 -14.25 11.05
N ARG A 54 -14.17 -13.50 10.06
CA ARG A 54 -15.61 -13.47 9.77
C ARG A 54 -16.12 -14.82 9.24
N LEU A 55 -15.34 -15.48 8.35
CA LEU A 55 -15.67 -16.82 7.87
C LEU A 55 -15.78 -17.83 9.01
N ARG A 56 -14.79 -17.85 9.91
CA ARG A 56 -14.79 -18.75 11.09
C ARG A 56 -15.99 -18.54 12.00
N LYS A 57 -16.51 -17.32 12.07
CA LYS A 57 -17.68 -16.95 12.87
C LYS A 57 -19.01 -17.10 12.10
N GLY A 58 -19.01 -17.64 10.88
CA GLY A 58 -20.20 -17.77 10.03
C GLY A 58 -20.83 -16.43 9.63
N ARG A 59 -20.06 -15.34 9.65
CA ARG A 59 -20.57 -13.98 9.35
C ARG A 59 -20.37 -13.55 7.89
N CYS A 60 -19.82 -14.39 7.05
CA CYS A 60 -19.71 -14.21 5.60
C CYS A 60 -19.60 -15.57 4.91
N THR A 61 -19.74 -15.56 3.58
CA THR A 61 -19.69 -16.77 2.75
C THR A 61 -18.33 -16.92 2.06
N ILE A 62 -18.04 -18.13 1.59
CA ILE A 62 -16.83 -18.42 0.83
C ILE A 62 -16.85 -17.63 -0.49
N GLU A 63 -18.00 -17.52 -1.15
CA GLU A 63 -18.16 -16.77 -2.41
C GLU A 63 -17.78 -15.30 -2.23
N THR A 64 -18.24 -14.67 -1.14
CA THR A 64 -17.85 -13.29 -0.81
C THR A 64 -16.35 -13.20 -0.57
N GLY A 65 -15.74 -14.23 0.01
CA GLY A 65 -14.30 -14.31 0.22
C GLY A 65 -13.49 -14.36 -1.06
N LEU A 66 -13.93 -15.14 -2.04
CA LEU A 66 -13.28 -15.22 -3.35
C LEU A 66 -13.32 -13.88 -4.08
N ILE A 67 -14.47 -13.19 -4.06
CA ILE A 67 -14.59 -11.85 -4.64
C ILE A 67 -13.65 -10.86 -3.94
N LEU A 68 -13.58 -10.91 -2.62
CA LEU A 68 -12.68 -10.05 -1.86
C LEU A 68 -11.21 -10.32 -2.22
N GLU A 69 -10.82 -11.59 -2.33
CA GLU A 69 -9.45 -11.98 -2.69
C GLU A 69 -9.07 -11.46 -4.08
N ASP A 70 -9.96 -11.57 -5.07
CA ASP A 70 -9.74 -11.05 -6.41
C ASP A 70 -9.54 -9.52 -6.40
N ILE A 71 -10.38 -8.81 -5.66
CA ILE A 71 -10.26 -7.35 -5.51
C ILE A 71 -8.93 -6.99 -4.85
N MET A 72 -8.57 -7.65 -3.76
CA MET A 72 -7.33 -7.34 -3.02
C MET A 72 -6.09 -7.65 -3.85
N THR A 73 -6.09 -8.76 -4.61
CA THR A 73 -4.99 -9.11 -5.52
C THR A 73 -4.81 -8.07 -6.63
N ASN A 74 -5.91 -7.57 -7.20
CA ASN A 74 -5.81 -6.53 -8.24
C ASN A 74 -5.30 -5.20 -7.66
N PHE A 75 -5.73 -4.84 -6.46
CA PHE A 75 -5.22 -3.64 -5.79
C PHE A 75 -3.73 -3.75 -5.46
N GLU A 76 -3.29 -4.89 -4.93
CA GLU A 76 -1.89 -5.19 -4.66
C GLU A 76 -1.03 -5.00 -5.93
N ARG A 77 -1.45 -5.59 -7.05
CA ARG A 77 -0.76 -5.43 -8.34
C ARG A 77 -0.70 -3.98 -8.83
N VAL A 78 -1.75 -3.21 -8.65
CA VAL A 78 -1.75 -1.77 -8.99
C VAL A 78 -0.75 -1.02 -8.10
N SER A 79 -0.71 -1.34 -6.81
CA SER A 79 0.23 -0.77 -5.85
C SER A 79 1.68 -1.05 -6.24
N ASP A 80 2.00 -2.32 -6.55
CA ASP A 80 3.32 -2.74 -7.03
C ASP A 80 3.74 -1.98 -8.30
N HIS A 81 2.82 -1.80 -9.24
CA HIS A 81 3.12 -1.04 -10.47
C HIS A 81 3.41 0.44 -10.17
N CYS A 82 2.70 1.05 -9.23
CA CYS A 82 2.97 2.41 -8.79
C CYS A 82 4.36 2.54 -8.19
N SER A 83 4.74 1.61 -7.31
CA SER A 83 6.08 1.56 -6.72
C SER A 83 7.16 1.37 -7.80
N ASN A 84 6.97 0.41 -8.72
CA ASN A 84 7.90 0.16 -9.81
C ASN A 84 8.11 1.38 -10.71
N ILE A 85 7.05 2.14 -11.02
CA ILE A 85 7.16 3.38 -11.79
C ILE A 85 8.03 4.39 -11.03
N ALA A 86 7.78 4.60 -9.76
CA ALA A 86 8.54 5.54 -8.94
C ALA A 86 10.02 5.15 -8.84
N VAL A 87 10.30 3.87 -8.59
CA VAL A 87 11.67 3.32 -8.53
C VAL A 87 12.39 3.50 -9.86
N CYS A 88 11.76 3.12 -10.99
CA CYS A 88 12.36 3.31 -12.32
C CYS A 88 12.68 4.78 -12.60
N MET A 89 11.83 5.72 -12.20
CA MET A 89 12.08 7.14 -12.37
C MET A 89 13.32 7.61 -11.61
N ILE A 90 13.48 7.16 -10.36
CA ILE A 90 14.62 7.48 -9.51
C ILE A 90 15.92 6.93 -10.15
N GLU A 91 15.88 5.67 -10.56
CA GLU A 91 17.05 4.99 -11.14
C GLU A 91 17.49 5.57 -12.49
N VAL A 92 16.55 5.90 -13.37
CA VAL A 92 16.85 6.55 -14.64
C VAL A 92 17.57 7.87 -14.42
N ARG A 93 17.22 8.62 -13.37
CA ARG A 93 17.89 9.86 -13.03
C ARG A 93 19.30 9.63 -12.50
N ASP A 94 19.50 8.63 -11.66
CA ASP A 94 20.78 8.40 -10.97
C ASP A 94 21.80 7.60 -11.83
N ASN A 95 21.46 7.33 -13.12
CA ASN A 95 22.28 6.57 -14.09
C ASN A 95 22.66 5.15 -13.63
N GLY A 96 21.89 4.58 -12.72
CA GLY A 96 22.06 3.21 -12.24
C GLY A 96 20.81 2.37 -12.49
N PHE A 97 20.94 1.29 -13.26
CA PHE A 97 19.84 0.33 -13.51
C PHE A 97 19.80 -0.79 -12.46
N GLU A 98 20.02 -0.48 -11.19
CA GLU A 98 19.95 -1.47 -10.11
C GLU A 98 18.72 -1.26 -9.23
N THR A 99 17.53 -1.65 -9.72
CA THR A 99 16.23 -1.55 -9.03
C THR A 99 16.24 -2.18 -7.64
N HIS A 100 16.96 -3.26 -7.45
CA HIS A 100 17.05 -3.93 -6.16
C HIS A 100 17.88 -3.17 -5.12
N GLY A 101 18.93 -2.47 -5.55
CA GLY A 101 19.79 -1.70 -4.64
C GLY A 101 19.08 -0.53 -3.98
N TYR A 102 18.22 0.18 -4.73
CA TYR A 102 17.46 1.30 -4.18
C TYR A 102 16.42 0.85 -3.13
N LEU A 103 15.66 -0.21 -3.42
CA LEU A 103 14.67 -0.77 -2.48
C LEU A 103 15.34 -1.33 -1.22
N GLU A 104 16.48 -2.02 -1.35
CA GLU A 104 17.25 -2.48 -0.21
C GLU A 104 17.72 -1.33 0.68
N HIS A 105 18.14 -0.20 0.11
CA HIS A 105 18.53 0.98 0.88
C HIS A 105 17.34 1.68 1.56
N LEU A 106 16.15 1.66 0.95
CA LEU A 106 14.95 2.25 1.55
C LEU A 106 14.40 1.43 2.70
N THR A 107 14.33 0.11 2.51
CA THR A 107 13.73 -0.83 3.48
C THR A 107 14.69 -1.22 4.60
N ASN A 108 15.96 -0.82 4.52
CA ASN A 108 16.91 -1.06 5.58
C ASN A 108 16.43 -0.35 6.86
N GLU A 109 16.49 -1.05 7.99
CA GLU A 109 16.06 -0.58 9.32
C GLU A 109 16.70 0.76 9.74
N ASP A 110 17.72 1.21 9.02
CA ASP A 110 18.49 2.43 9.24
C ASP A 110 17.93 3.69 8.55
N ASN A 111 16.75 3.62 7.86
CA ASN A 111 16.13 4.81 7.27
C ASN A 111 14.99 5.38 8.14
N PRO A 112 15.31 6.29 9.10
CA PRO A 112 14.31 6.82 10.03
C PRO A 112 13.21 7.64 9.35
N GLN A 113 13.50 8.25 8.21
CA GLN A 113 12.52 9.00 7.41
C GLN A 113 11.48 8.05 6.82
N PHE A 114 11.91 6.97 6.18
CA PHE A 114 11.04 5.94 5.62
C PHE A 114 10.13 5.34 6.70
N ALA A 115 10.73 4.91 7.83
CA ALA A 115 9.98 4.33 8.94
C ALA A 115 8.95 5.31 9.54
N LYS A 116 9.28 6.62 9.57
CA LYS A 116 8.34 7.66 10.03
C LYS A 116 7.16 7.78 9.07
N GLU A 117 7.41 7.86 7.77
CA GLU A 117 6.35 7.98 6.75
C GLU A 117 5.42 6.77 6.76
N CYS A 118 5.96 5.55 6.85
CA CYS A 118 5.15 4.35 7.01
C CYS A 118 4.22 4.44 8.23
N ARG A 119 4.73 4.88 9.38
CA ARG A 119 3.91 5.04 10.60
C ARG A 119 2.82 6.10 10.42
N ASP A 120 3.13 7.22 9.76
CA ASP A 120 2.18 8.31 9.56
C ASP A 120 1.06 7.88 8.59
N TYR A 121 1.40 7.20 7.50
CA TYR A 121 0.42 6.62 6.59
C TYR A 121 -0.40 5.51 7.25
N TYR A 122 0.22 4.62 8.03
CA TYR A 122 -0.51 3.58 8.74
C TYR A 122 -1.56 4.16 9.70
N LYS A 123 -1.22 5.23 10.44
CA LYS A 123 -2.19 5.95 11.29
C LYS A 123 -3.33 6.58 10.49
N GLN A 124 -3.02 7.13 9.33
CA GLN A 124 -4.00 7.80 8.47
C GLN A 124 -5.01 6.81 7.87
N TYR A 125 -4.55 5.61 7.49
CA TYR A 125 -5.35 4.63 6.74
C TYR A 125 -5.68 3.37 7.52
N GLN A 126 -5.34 3.31 8.80
CA GLN A 126 -5.65 2.15 9.64
C GLN A 126 -7.13 1.77 9.59
N LEU A 127 -7.39 0.48 9.60
CA LEU A 127 -8.75 -0.03 9.63
C LEU A 127 -9.40 0.29 10.99
N PRO A 128 -10.73 0.55 11.01
CA PRO A 128 -11.44 0.76 12.26
C PRO A 128 -11.23 -0.39 13.24
N GLU A 129 -11.19 -0.07 14.53
CA GLU A 129 -11.15 -1.09 15.58
C GLU A 129 -12.35 -2.04 15.44
N LEU A 130 -12.08 -3.33 15.59
CA LEU A 130 -13.14 -4.32 15.63
C LEU A 130 -13.96 -4.05 16.91
N LYS A 131 -15.22 -3.68 16.76
CA LYS A 131 -16.13 -3.63 17.90
C LYS A 131 -16.10 -5.02 18.56
N LYS A 132 -15.79 -5.07 19.85
CA LYS A 132 -16.00 -6.28 20.64
C LYS A 132 -17.45 -6.68 20.39
N ALA A 133 -17.67 -7.83 19.76
CA ALA A 133 -19.01 -8.37 19.64
C ALA A 133 -19.38 -8.82 21.05
N ASP A 134 -20.39 -8.16 21.62
CA ASP A 134 -21.12 -8.66 22.78
C ASP A 134 -21.69 -10.04 22.47
#